data_6849124f406a6411c546b7d01a9cbf1a
#
_entry.id   6849124f406a6411c546b7d01a9cbf1a
#
_cell.length_a   1.000
_cell.length_b   1.000
_cell.length_c   1.000
_cell.angle_alpha   90.00
_cell.angle_beta   90.00
_cell.angle_gamma   90.00
#
_symmetry.space_group_name_H-M   'P 1'
#
loop_
_entity.id
_entity.type
_entity.pdbx_description
1 polymer ?
#
loop_
_entity_poly.entity_id
_entity_poly.type
_entity_poly.pdbx_seq_one_letter_code
_entity_poly.pdbx_strand_id
1 'polypeptide(L)'
;MPSRPLSARRLLAGLILGAAVLLLGPPAAPVASAAAPAAAADPAAAARGYLEARATAVTAADPARILGAWVAPGSPLARRQVLLARGAARRHLGLGRLVDAVRCDVELRSVVVGPDGTTARVRAHTIVTTTWHGAGGVTETEASGLDHSLTLRRDAAGWHVVADRCVDTLAPALLEAAGAGLAQVDAEATALERAAAGRRPATPGDAGSALVSSDVATLLPALRAIYPEVIYYDRAAAVTYADRYALSYNSTYIRFSADCCNYASQCAKAGKMPEIFVDPQWWYDKNGTSSPSDDRWSASWPSCSRQITAWAGRRIGWVTSVSLITRGDFIYYDWTGNGSWDHVAVCVGTNSLGQKIVDAHTTDHYHVYWKLGTASTKYKFARVYTKW
;
A
#
# COMPACT_ATOMS: atom_id res chain seq x y z
N MET A 1 -18.35 -15.72 76.42
CA MET A 1 -19.47 -15.49 75.56
C MET A 1 -20.09 -14.15 75.90
N PRO A 2 -20.15 -13.22 75.00
CA PRO A 2 -21.37 -12.84 74.29
C PRO A 2 -21.15 -12.47 72.82
N SER A 3 -22.12 -12.81 72.08
CA SER A 3 -22.82 -12.33 70.88
C SER A 3 -22.23 -11.15 70.06
N ARG A 4 -22.00 -11.43 68.79
CA ARG A 4 -21.80 -10.46 67.68
C ARG A 4 -23.15 -9.86 67.21
N PRO A 5 -23.19 -8.62 66.76
CA PRO A 5 -24.23 -8.15 65.83
C PRO A 5 -23.71 -8.10 64.40
N LEU A 6 -24.57 -8.54 63.49
CA LEU A 6 -24.47 -8.41 62.01
C LEU A 6 -24.65 -6.95 61.62
N SER A 7 -23.70 -6.41 60.84
CA SER A 7 -23.87 -5.13 60.15
C SER A 7 -24.20 -5.32 58.66
N ALA A 8 -25.39 -4.88 58.30
CA ALA A 8 -25.90 -4.85 56.93
C ALA A 8 -25.06 -3.87 56.06
N ARG A 9 -24.43 -4.39 55.03
CA ARG A 9 -23.91 -3.55 53.97
C ARG A 9 -25.02 -3.20 52.99
N ARG A 10 -25.44 -1.95 52.99
CA ARG A 10 -26.28 -1.35 51.96
C ARG A 10 -25.44 -1.13 50.70
N LEU A 11 -25.81 -1.80 49.61
CA LEU A 11 -25.38 -1.51 48.26
C LEU A 11 -26.02 -0.18 47.82
N LEU A 12 -25.22 0.90 47.69
CA LEU A 12 -25.60 2.10 46.98
C LEU A 12 -25.21 1.92 45.52
N ALA A 13 -26.20 1.64 44.66
CA ALA A 13 -26.05 1.72 43.22
C ALA A 13 -26.10 3.19 42.83
N GLY A 14 -24.92 3.78 42.61
CA GLY A 14 -24.79 5.14 42.05
C GLY A 14 -25.01 5.09 40.54
N LEU A 15 -26.15 5.56 40.07
CA LEU A 15 -26.39 5.89 38.68
C LEU A 15 -25.52 7.12 38.33
N ILE A 16 -24.44 6.92 37.62
CA ILE A 16 -23.71 8.03 36.96
C ILE A 16 -24.41 8.28 35.63
N LEU A 17 -25.31 9.25 35.60
CA LEU A 17 -25.78 9.87 34.37
C LEU A 17 -24.65 10.74 33.84
N GLY A 18 -23.85 10.19 32.93
CA GLY A 18 -22.89 10.94 32.14
C GLY A 18 -23.64 11.84 31.15
N ALA A 19 -23.76 13.13 31.47
CA ALA A 19 -24.17 14.13 30.49
C ALA A 19 -23.08 14.22 29.42
N ALA A 20 -23.35 13.67 28.24
CA ALA A 20 -22.57 13.95 27.04
C ALA A 20 -22.78 15.40 26.65
N VAL A 21 -21.83 16.27 27.02
CA VAL A 21 -21.76 17.62 26.48
C VAL A 21 -21.32 17.47 25.03
N LEU A 22 -22.27 17.55 24.11
CA LEU A 22 -22.01 17.79 22.70
C LEU A 22 -21.40 19.18 22.58
N LEU A 23 -20.08 19.27 22.53
CA LEU A 23 -19.39 20.43 22.01
C LEU A 23 -19.68 20.53 20.52
N LEU A 24 -20.76 21.22 20.17
CA LEU A 24 -21.01 21.71 18.82
C LEU A 24 -19.89 22.72 18.51
N GLY A 25 -18.86 22.25 17.81
CA GLY A 25 -17.92 23.13 17.14
C GLY A 25 -18.68 24.04 16.15
N PRO A 26 -18.12 25.19 15.75
CA PRO A 26 -18.78 26.08 14.80
C PRO A 26 -19.17 25.28 13.56
N PRO A 27 -20.36 25.55 12.98
CA PRO A 27 -20.81 24.83 11.79
C PRO A 27 -19.74 25.00 10.71
N ALA A 28 -19.21 23.87 10.22
CA ALA A 28 -18.37 23.88 9.06
C ALA A 28 -19.12 24.63 7.95
N ALA A 29 -18.46 25.60 7.34
CA ALA A 29 -19.02 26.34 6.22
C ALA A 29 -19.64 25.34 5.23
N PRO A 30 -20.84 25.60 4.71
CA PRO A 30 -21.48 24.68 3.78
C PRO A 30 -20.52 24.46 2.62
N VAL A 31 -20.03 23.22 2.49
CA VAL A 31 -19.34 22.79 1.28
C VAL A 31 -20.35 23.05 0.17
N ALA A 32 -20.04 24.04 -0.68
CA ALA A 32 -20.87 24.40 -1.79
C ALA A 32 -21.28 23.09 -2.48
N SER A 33 -22.60 22.86 -2.58
CA SER A 33 -23.17 21.76 -3.30
C SER A 33 -22.68 21.91 -4.75
N ALA A 34 -21.59 21.24 -5.10
CA ALA A 34 -21.14 21.19 -6.47
C ALA A 34 -22.31 20.61 -7.25
N ALA A 35 -22.91 21.42 -8.11
CA ALA A 35 -23.82 20.94 -9.14
C ALA A 35 -23.16 19.72 -9.79
N ALA A 36 -23.96 18.68 -10.09
CA ALA A 36 -23.44 17.52 -10.80
C ALA A 36 -22.61 18.04 -11.98
N PRO A 37 -21.33 17.69 -12.10
CA PRO A 37 -20.50 18.24 -13.15
C PRO A 37 -21.19 17.94 -14.48
N ALA A 38 -21.27 18.96 -15.35
CA ALA A 38 -21.71 18.74 -16.74
C ALA A 38 -20.86 17.59 -17.28
N ALA A 39 -21.53 16.62 -17.93
CA ALA A 39 -20.89 15.42 -18.48
C ALA A 39 -19.56 15.79 -19.14
N ALA A 40 -18.50 15.09 -18.78
CA ALA A 40 -17.16 15.45 -19.22
C ALA A 40 -17.09 15.47 -20.75
N ALA A 41 -16.69 16.59 -21.31
CA ALA A 41 -16.63 16.80 -22.74
C ALA A 41 -15.61 15.91 -23.45
N ASP A 42 -14.56 15.50 -22.71
CA ASP A 42 -13.48 14.68 -23.21
C ASP A 42 -13.10 13.56 -22.23
N PRO A 43 -12.46 12.47 -22.72
CA PRO A 43 -12.12 11.33 -21.88
C PRO A 43 -11.03 11.63 -20.84
N ALA A 44 -10.17 12.63 -21.04
CA ALA A 44 -9.14 13.02 -20.07
C ALA A 44 -9.78 13.66 -18.84
N ALA A 45 -10.74 14.58 -19.06
CA ALA A 45 -11.50 15.22 -17.99
C ALA A 45 -12.32 14.19 -17.21
N ALA A 46 -12.99 13.24 -17.89
CA ALA A 46 -13.73 12.16 -17.25
C ALA A 46 -12.84 11.27 -16.40
N ALA A 47 -11.67 10.89 -16.90
CA ALA A 47 -10.71 10.07 -16.17
C ALA A 47 -10.21 10.79 -14.91
N ARG A 48 -9.81 12.06 -15.03
CA ARG A 48 -9.35 12.88 -13.90
C ARG A 48 -10.44 13.03 -12.85
N GLY A 49 -11.63 13.44 -13.26
CA GLY A 49 -12.74 13.63 -12.32
C GLY A 49 -13.15 12.35 -11.61
N TYR A 50 -13.10 11.20 -12.29
CA TYR A 50 -13.33 9.89 -11.66
C TYR A 50 -12.27 9.58 -10.60
N LEU A 51 -10.99 9.77 -10.91
CA LEU A 51 -9.89 9.45 -9.98
C LEU A 51 -9.91 10.35 -8.74
N GLU A 52 -10.20 11.64 -8.91
CA GLU A 52 -10.40 12.59 -7.81
C GLU A 52 -11.64 12.23 -6.96
N ALA A 53 -12.76 11.88 -7.63
CA ALA A 53 -13.98 11.44 -6.96
C ALA A 53 -13.76 10.14 -6.16
N ARG A 54 -13.03 9.18 -6.73
CA ARG A 54 -12.64 7.92 -6.06
C ARG A 54 -11.87 8.19 -4.76
N ALA A 55 -10.92 9.09 -4.78
CA ALA A 55 -10.13 9.45 -3.60
C ALA A 55 -10.98 10.18 -2.54
N THR A 56 -11.73 11.19 -2.93
CA THR A 56 -12.52 12.03 -1.99
C THR A 56 -13.78 11.35 -1.46
N ALA A 57 -14.24 10.27 -2.11
CA ALA A 57 -15.38 9.47 -1.65
C ALA A 57 -15.19 8.89 -0.23
N VAL A 58 -13.94 8.75 0.25
CA VAL A 58 -13.62 8.23 1.59
C VAL A 58 -14.20 9.12 2.69
N THR A 59 -14.24 10.43 2.49
CA THR A 59 -14.77 11.40 3.47
C THR A 59 -16.22 11.78 3.20
N ALA A 60 -16.83 11.25 2.14
CA ALA A 60 -18.17 11.62 1.73
C ALA A 60 -19.25 10.93 2.57
N ALA A 61 -20.28 11.64 2.97
CA ALA A 61 -21.48 11.08 3.59
C ALA A 61 -22.21 10.11 2.64
N ASP A 62 -22.20 10.42 1.32
CA ASP A 62 -22.73 9.56 0.27
C ASP A 62 -21.70 9.39 -0.86
N PRO A 63 -20.84 8.34 -0.75
CA PRO A 63 -19.87 8.01 -1.80
C PRO A 63 -20.52 7.69 -3.15
N ALA A 64 -21.73 7.12 -3.17
CA ALA A 64 -22.39 6.76 -4.41
C ALA A 64 -22.77 7.99 -5.24
N ARG A 65 -23.18 9.08 -4.59
CA ARG A 65 -23.50 10.35 -5.26
C ARG A 65 -22.26 10.98 -5.91
N ILE A 66 -21.14 10.97 -5.23
CA ILE A 66 -19.88 11.54 -5.74
C ILE A 66 -19.39 10.74 -6.96
N LEU A 67 -19.39 9.42 -6.85
CA LEU A 67 -18.94 8.52 -7.91
C LEU A 67 -19.91 8.47 -9.10
N GLY A 68 -21.21 8.63 -8.85
CA GLY A 68 -22.27 8.53 -9.88
C GLY A 68 -22.18 9.54 -11.00
N ALA A 69 -21.43 10.63 -10.83
CA ALA A 69 -21.15 11.60 -11.89
C ALA A 69 -20.17 11.06 -12.96
N TRP A 70 -19.38 10.02 -12.62
CA TRP A 70 -18.27 9.54 -13.43
C TRP A 70 -18.39 8.08 -13.86
N VAL A 71 -19.21 7.30 -13.18
CA VAL A 71 -19.47 5.87 -13.47
C VAL A 71 -20.97 5.64 -13.55
N ALA A 72 -21.40 4.67 -14.37
CA ALA A 72 -22.81 4.33 -14.47
C ALA A 72 -23.37 3.90 -13.11
N PRO A 73 -24.43 4.53 -12.57
CA PRO A 73 -25.04 4.18 -11.30
C PRO A 73 -25.42 2.69 -11.26
N GLY A 74 -25.16 2.01 -10.13
CA GLY A 74 -25.45 0.59 -9.98
C GLY A 74 -24.55 -0.36 -10.77
N SER A 75 -23.57 0.15 -11.54
CA SER A 75 -22.59 -0.71 -12.20
C SER A 75 -21.70 -1.45 -11.18
N PRO A 76 -21.10 -2.60 -11.53
CA PRO A 76 -20.15 -3.29 -10.65
C PRO A 76 -18.99 -2.41 -10.22
N LEU A 77 -18.46 -1.58 -11.13
CA LEU A 77 -17.43 -0.60 -10.80
C LEU A 77 -17.91 0.39 -9.75
N ALA A 78 -19.10 0.97 -9.91
CA ALA A 78 -19.66 1.91 -8.93
C ALA A 78 -19.84 1.24 -7.56
N ARG A 79 -20.40 0.03 -7.51
CA ARG A 79 -20.56 -0.73 -6.24
C ARG A 79 -19.22 -1.00 -5.57
N ARG A 80 -18.24 -1.47 -6.34
CA ARG A 80 -16.89 -1.74 -5.82
C ARG A 80 -16.24 -0.49 -5.23
N GLN A 81 -16.30 0.64 -5.93
CA GLN A 81 -15.70 1.89 -5.45
C GLN A 81 -16.39 2.44 -4.20
N VAL A 82 -17.72 2.33 -4.11
CA VAL A 82 -18.47 2.69 -2.89
C VAL A 82 -18.04 1.83 -1.70
N LEU A 83 -17.85 0.52 -1.90
CA LEU A 83 -17.37 -0.38 -0.84
C LEU A 83 -15.95 -0.04 -0.41
N LEU A 84 -15.05 0.23 -1.34
CA LEU A 84 -13.68 0.65 -1.02
C LEU A 84 -13.67 1.94 -0.20
N ALA A 85 -14.45 2.95 -0.60
CA ALA A 85 -14.57 4.21 0.14
C ALA A 85 -15.09 4.01 1.57
N ARG A 86 -16.16 3.21 1.73
CA ARG A 86 -16.72 2.87 3.06
C ARG A 86 -15.73 2.07 3.91
N GLY A 87 -15.01 1.15 3.30
CA GLY A 87 -13.98 0.36 3.97
C GLY A 87 -12.82 1.22 4.47
N ALA A 88 -12.37 2.16 3.66
CA ALA A 88 -11.32 3.12 4.04
C ALA A 88 -11.78 3.98 5.22
N ALA A 89 -12.98 4.54 5.17
CA ALA A 89 -13.55 5.33 6.26
C ALA A 89 -13.64 4.51 7.56
N ARG A 90 -14.16 3.27 7.50
CA ARG A 90 -14.22 2.37 8.66
C ARG A 90 -12.85 1.99 9.20
N ARG A 91 -11.88 1.78 8.31
CA ARG A 91 -10.51 1.47 8.71
C ARG A 91 -9.89 2.63 9.50
N HIS A 92 -10.01 3.86 9.02
CA HIS A 92 -9.52 5.04 9.75
C HIS A 92 -10.17 5.15 11.14
N LEU A 93 -11.49 5.05 11.23
CA LEU A 93 -12.21 5.10 12.50
C LEU A 93 -11.79 3.96 13.44
N GLY A 94 -11.65 2.73 12.94
CA GLY A 94 -11.21 1.58 13.72
C GLY A 94 -9.77 1.70 14.23
N LEU A 95 -8.95 2.53 13.59
CA LEU A 95 -7.59 2.86 14.01
C LEU A 95 -7.53 4.08 14.95
N GLY A 96 -8.67 4.69 15.28
CA GLY A 96 -8.73 5.91 16.11
C GLY A 96 -8.30 7.17 15.36
N ARG A 97 -8.47 7.21 14.03
CA ARG A 97 -8.05 8.28 13.15
C ARG A 97 -9.25 9.02 12.58
N LEU A 98 -9.29 10.31 12.72
CA LEU A 98 -10.27 11.18 12.06
C LEU A 98 -9.62 11.83 10.85
N VAL A 99 -10.19 11.58 9.67
CA VAL A 99 -9.66 12.11 8.41
C VAL A 99 -10.06 13.58 8.28
N ASP A 100 -9.07 14.43 8.16
CA ASP A 100 -9.24 15.89 8.00
C ASP A 100 -9.37 16.27 6.52
N ALA A 101 -8.52 15.69 5.68
CA ALA A 101 -8.47 15.98 4.26
C ALA A 101 -7.99 14.78 3.45
N VAL A 102 -8.49 14.69 2.21
CA VAL A 102 -7.97 13.79 1.18
C VAL A 102 -7.64 14.61 -0.06
N ARG A 103 -6.41 14.47 -0.55
CA ARG A 103 -5.95 15.08 -1.79
C ARG A 103 -5.59 13.99 -2.77
N CYS A 104 -5.91 14.19 -4.05
CA CYS A 104 -5.52 13.29 -5.13
C CYS A 104 -4.78 14.07 -6.21
N ASP A 105 -3.53 13.74 -6.42
CA ASP A 105 -2.75 14.23 -7.55
C ASP A 105 -2.85 13.20 -8.69
N VAL A 106 -3.31 13.65 -9.86
CA VAL A 106 -3.56 12.79 -11.04
C VAL A 106 -2.61 13.16 -12.18
N GLU A 107 -1.75 12.23 -12.55
CA GLU A 107 -0.92 12.30 -13.76
C GLU A 107 -1.53 11.43 -14.85
N LEU A 108 -2.01 12.04 -15.94
CA LEU A 108 -2.47 11.30 -17.11
C LEU A 108 -1.26 10.98 -18.00
N ARG A 109 -0.94 9.71 -18.18
CA ARG A 109 0.21 9.24 -18.97
C ARG A 109 -0.14 8.99 -20.43
N SER A 110 -1.34 8.55 -20.72
CA SER A 110 -1.84 8.43 -22.10
C SER A 110 -3.35 8.45 -22.16
N VAL A 111 -3.88 9.03 -23.25
CA VAL A 111 -5.30 9.02 -23.61
C VAL A 111 -5.41 8.59 -25.07
N VAL A 112 -6.07 7.49 -25.34
CA VAL A 112 -6.26 6.93 -26.68
C VAL A 112 -7.74 6.74 -26.92
N VAL A 113 -8.32 7.51 -27.87
CA VAL A 113 -9.69 7.37 -28.30
C VAL A 113 -9.76 6.29 -29.37
N GLY A 114 -10.72 5.41 -29.28
CA GLY A 114 -10.98 4.36 -30.28
C GLY A 114 -11.45 4.94 -31.60
N PRO A 115 -11.35 4.17 -32.70
CA PRO A 115 -11.74 4.65 -34.06
C PRO A 115 -13.24 4.96 -34.19
N ASP A 116 -14.04 4.41 -33.28
CA ASP A 116 -15.50 4.65 -33.22
C ASP A 116 -15.87 6.00 -32.55
N GLY A 117 -14.89 6.71 -31.96
CA GLY A 117 -15.11 7.95 -31.21
C GLY A 117 -15.95 7.79 -29.93
N THR A 118 -16.34 6.55 -29.58
CA THR A 118 -17.23 6.25 -28.43
C THR A 118 -16.54 5.50 -27.31
N THR A 119 -15.32 5.00 -27.52
CA THR A 119 -14.50 4.32 -26.52
C THR A 119 -13.18 5.05 -26.32
N ALA A 120 -12.62 5.01 -25.12
CA ALA A 120 -11.27 5.52 -24.82
C ALA A 120 -10.57 4.64 -23.80
N ARG A 121 -9.23 4.61 -23.90
CA ARG A 121 -8.33 4.02 -22.91
C ARG A 121 -7.45 5.13 -22.33
N VAL A 122 -7.37 5.17 -21.01
CA VAL A 122 -6.54 6.14 -20.30
C VAL A 122 -5.61 5.40 -19.36
N ARG A 123 -4.31 5.73 -19.41
CA ARG A 123 -3.36 5.35 -18.37
C ARG A 123 -3.10 6.55 -17.49
N ALA A 124 -3.18 6.36 -16.19
CA ALA A 124 -2.95 7.41 -15.22
C ALA A 124 -2.16 6.87 -14.03
N HIS A 125 -1.48 7.76 -13.36
CA HIS A 125 -0.91 7.54 -12.02
C HIS A 125 -1.60 8.49 -11.05
N THR A 126 -1.93 8.00 -9.86
CA THR A 126 -2.48 8.84 -8.79
C THR A 126 -1.60 8.75 -7.55
N ILE A 127 -1.47 9.87 -6.84
CA ILE A 127 -0.99 9.89 -5.46
C ILE A 127 -2.13 10.42 -4.61
N VAL A 128 -2.67 9.56 -3.74
CA VAL A 128 -3.72 9.93 -2.79
C VAL A 128 -3.07 10.18 -1.44
N THR A 129 -3.14 11.42 -0.97
CA THR A 129 -2.62 11.85 0.33
C THR A 129 -3.80 12.03 1.28
N THR A 130 -3.75 11.35 2.42
CA THR A 130 -4.74 11.45 3.48
C THR A 130 -4.10 12.10 4.70
N THR A 131 -4.65 13.23 5.12
CA THR A 131 -4.30 13.91 6.37
C THR A 131 -5.33 13.55 7.43
N TRP A 132 -4.87 13.15 8.61
CA TRP A 132 -5.73 12.72 9.70
C TRP A 132 -5.14 13.09 11.06
N HIS A 133 -5.97 13.09 12.10
CA HIS A 133 -5.53 13.22 13.49
C HIS A 133 -6.16 12.15 14.37
N GLY A 134 -5.51 11.84 15.48
CA GLY A 134 -6.04 11.00 16.55
C GLY A 134 -6.55 11.83 17.73
N ALA A 135 -6.94 11.16 18.81
CA ALA A 135 -7.46 11.80 20.03
C ALA A 135 -6.49 12.82 20.69
N GLY A 136 -5.19 12.72 20.42
CA GLY A 136 -4.17 13.67 20.89
C GLY A 136 -4.07 14.96 20.05
N GLY A 137 -4.85 15.10 18.98
CA GLY A 137 -4.87 16.30 18.13
C GLY A 137 -3.64 16.49 17.23
N VAL A 138 -2.70 15.55 17.23
CA VAL A 138 -1.52 15.61 16.34
C VAL A 138 -1.95 15.21 14.94
N THR A 139 -1.73 16.11 13.98
CA THR A 139 -2.02 15.85 12.55
C THR A 139 -0.89 15.07 11.92
N GLU A 140 -1.25 14.04 11.18
CA GLU A 140 -0.34 13.17 10.43
C GLU A 140 -0.81 12.98 9.00
N THR A 141 0.09 12.50 8.16
CA THR A 141 -0.16 12.28 6.74
C THR A 141 0.33 10.91 6.32
N GLU A 142 -0.51 10.22 5.55
CA GLU A 142 -0.12 9.01 4.83
C GLU A 142 -0.43 9.19 3.34
N ALA A 143 0.26 8.49 2.47
CA ALA A 143 -0.01 8.56 1.04
C ALA A 143 0.09 7.19 0.36
N SER A 144 -0.63 7.03 -0.75
CA SER A 144 -0.57 5.83 -1.57
C SER A 144 -0.59 6.20 -3.05
N GLY A 145 0.30 5.58 -3.82
CA GLY A 145 0.41 5.72 -5.26
C GLY A 145 -0.15 4.51 -6.00
N LEU A 146 -0.94 4.76 -7.05
CA LEU A 146 -1.57 3.72 -7.86
C LEU A 146 -1.43 4.01 -9.35
N ASP A 147 -1.07 2.99 -10.12
CA ASP A 147 -1.15 3.02 -11.58
C ASP A 147 -2.50 2.47 -12.04
N HIS A 148 -3.21 3.26 -12.83
CA HIS A 148 -4.54 2.96 -13.35
C HIS A 148 -4.53 2.70 -14.85
N SER A 149 -5.32 1.73 -15.28
CA SER A 149 -5.69 1.52 -16.68
C SER A 149 -7.22 1.61 -16.80
N LEU A 150 -7.70 2.77 -17.22
CA LEU A 150 -9.12 3.07 -17.33
C LEU A 150 -9.63 2.73 -18.72
N THR A 151 -10.85 2.19 -18.79
CA THR A 151 -11.65 2.13 -20.01
C THR A 151 -12.84 3.05 -19.84
N LEU A 152 -13.05 3.91 -20.83
CA LEU A 152 -14.16 4.86 -20.84
C LEU A 152 -15.07 4.57 -22.04
N ARG A 153 -16.34 4.90 -21.87
CA ARG A 153 -17.35 4.87 -22.93
C ARG A 153 -18.08 6.19 -22.97
N ARG A 154 -18.42 6.65 -24.19
CA ARG A 154 -19.21 7.82 -24.43
C ARG A 154 -20.66 7.43 -24.75
N ASP A 155 -21.61 8.09 -24.10
CA ASP A 155 -23.04 8.04 -24.43
C ASP A 155 -23.62 9.45 -24.58
N ALA A 156 -24.95 9.59 -24.61
CA ALA A 156 -25.62 10.89 -24.72
C ALA A 156 -25.34 11.83 -23.54
N ALA A 157 -24.99 11.27 -22.36
CA ALA A 157 -24.64 12.03 -21.17
C ALA A 157 -23.15 12.40 -21.10
N GLY A 158 -22.30 11.89 -22.01
CA GLY A 158 -20.87 12.18 -22.09
C GLY A 158 -19.99 10.97 -21.82
N TRP A 159 -18.73 11.20 -21.39
CA TRP A 159 -17.78 10.14 -21.10
C TRP A 159 -17.90 9.61 -19.68
N HIS A 160 -17.97 8.26 -19.53
CA HIS A 160 -18.03 7.57 -18.26
C HIS A 160 -16.95 6.50 -18.17
N VAL A 161 -16.38 6.30 -16.97
CA VAL A 161 -15.48 5.19 -16.70
C VAL A 161 -16.30 3.91 -16.52
N VAL A 162 -15.98 2.88 -17.30
CA VAL A 162 -16.65 1.58 -17.25
C VAL A 162 -15.77 0.50 -16.65
N ALA A 163 -14.44 0.68 -16.65
CA ALA A 163 -13.50 -0.20 -15.97
C ALA A 163 -12.31 0.59 -15.44
N ASP A 164 -11.82 0.18 -14.26
CA ASP A 164 -10.60 0.67 -13.64
C ASP A 164 -9.77 -0.55 -13.20
N ARG A 165 -8.65 -0.77 -13.86
CA ARG A 165 -7.68 -1.80 -13.52
C ARG A 165 -6.50 -1.14 -12.82
N CYS A 166 -6.33 -1.45 -11.55
CA CYS A 166 -5.17 -1.06 -10.75
C CYS A 166 -4.77 -2.21 -9.83
N VAL A 167 -3.49 -2.30 -9.51
CA VAL A 167 -3.00 -3.20 -8.47
C VAL A 167 -3.00 -2.42 -7.16
N ASP A 168 -4.01 -2.64 -6.33
CA ASP A 168 -4.17 -2.00 -5.03
C ASP A 168 -4.10 -3.08 -3.94
N THR A 169 -2.94 -3.21 -3.30
CA THR A 169 -2.69 -4.22 -2.27
C THR A 169 -3.50 -4.00 -1.01
N LEU A 170 -4.03 -2.80 -0.81
CA LEU A 170 -4.89 -2.46 0.33
C LEU A 170 -6.37 -2.76 0.06
N ALA A 171 -6.80 -2.84 -1.22
CA ALA A 171 -8.20 -3.03 -1.58
C ALA A 171 -8.87 -4.24 -0.91
N PRO A 172 -8.25 -5.43 -0.78
CA PRO A 172 -8.84 -6.56 -0.08
C PRO A 172 -9.19 -6.24 1.38
N ALA A 173 -8.30 -5.58 2.12
CA ALA A 173 -8.54 -5.19 3.51
C ALA A 173 -9.63 -4.12 3.64
N LEU A 174 -9.75 -3.21 2.66
CA LEU A 174 -10.80 -2.21 2.64
C LEU A 174 -12.18 -2.84 2.37
N LEU A 175 -12.27 -3.79 1.44
CA LEU A 175 -13.50 -4.53 1.16
C LEU A 175 -13.95 -5.36 2.37
N GLU A 176 -13.03 -6.03 3.05
CA GLU A 176 -13.31 -6.73 4.30
C GLU A 176 -13.83 -5.76 5.38
N ALA A 177 -13.19 -4.61 5.57
CA ALA A 177 -13.63 -3.57 6.51
C ALA A 177 -15.02 -3.01 6.14
N ALA A 178 -15.38 -2.99 4.86
CA ALA A 178 -16.73 -2.62 4.41
C ALA A 178 -17.80 -3.68 4.73
N GLY A 179 -17.39 -4.89 5.13
CA GLY A 179 -18.29 -6.03 5.35
C GLY A 179 -18.70 -6.71 4.04
N ALA A 180 -17.91 -6.55 2.97
CA ALA A 180 -18.15 -7.19 1.69
C ALA A 180 -17.41 -8.53 1.62
N GLY A 181 -18.08 -9.57 1.17
CA GLY A 181 -17.43 -10.84 0.81
C GLY A 181 -16.60 -10.65 -0.45
N LEU A 182 -15.27 -10.80 -0.35
CA LEU A 182 -14.32 -10.60 -1.45
C LEU A 182 -14.70 -11.37 -2.72
N ALA A 183 -15.11 -12.63 -2.55
CA ALA A 183 -15.44 -13.53 -3.68
C ALA A 183 -16.60 -13.03 -4.55
N GLN A 184 -17.57 -12.33 -3.97
CA GLN A 184 -18.77 -11.87 -4.68
C GLN A 184 -18.49 -10.60 -5.50
N VAL A 185 -17.69 -9.68 -4.94
CA VAL A 185 -17.36 -8.41 -5.60
C VAL A 185 -16.38 -8.63 -6.77
N ASP A 186 -15.41 -9.53 -6.59
CA ASP A 186 -14.42 -9.85 -7.63
C ASP A 186 -15.01 -10.73 -8.74
N ALA A 187 -15.94 -11.63 -8.43
CA ALA A 187 -16.63 -12.43 -9.44
C ALA A 187 -17.51 -11.56 -10.36
N GLU A 188 -18.21 -10.58 -9.82
CA GLU A 188 -19.02 -9.63 -10.61
C GLU A 188 -18.14 -8.73 -11.49
N ALA A 189 -17.01 -8.23 -10.96
CA ALA A 189 -16.06 -7.43 -11.71
C ALA A 189 -15.39 -8.24 -12.84
N THR A 190 -14.98 -9.48 -12.55
CA THR A 190 -14.32 -10.38 -13.51
C THR A 190 -15.30 -10.84 -14.61
N ALA A 191 -16.57 -11.08 -14.29
CA ALA A 191 -17.57 -11.47 -15.29
C ALA A 191 -17.83 -10.34 -16.31
N LEU A 192 -17.87 -9.09 -15.86
CA LEU A 192 -18.04 -7.94 -16.76
C LEU A 192 -16.77 -7.64 -17.59
N GLU A 193 -15.60 -7.82 -16.99
CA GLU A 193 -14.32 -7.67 -17.70
C GLU A 193 -14.18 -8.71 -18.82
N ARG A 194 -14.61 -9.96 -18.61
CA ARG A 194 -14.66 -10.98 -19.65
C ARG A 194 -15.65 -10.66 -20.75
N ALA A 195 -16.81 -10.09 -20.42
CA ALA A 195 -17.81 -9.65 -21.40
C ALA A 195 -17.33 -8.44 -22.21
N ALA A 196 -16.50 -7.56 -21.63
CA ALA A 196 -15.90 -6.40 -22.32
C ALA A 196 -14.61 -6.73 -23.10
N ALA A 197 -13.93 -7.84 -22.77
CA ALA A 197 -12.62 -8.23 -23.31
C ALA A 197 -12.72 -9.27 -24.43
N GLY A 198 -13.63 -9.10 -25.37
CA GLY A 198 -13.62 -9.91 -26.60
C GLY A 198 -12.39 -9.69 -27.48
N ARG A 199 -11.17 -9.80 -26.95
CA ARG A 199 -9.88 -10.14 -27.60
C ARG A 199 -8.73 -9.96 -26.62
N ARG A 200 -7.97 -11.07 -26.45
CA ARG A 200 -6.78 -11.19 -25.61
C ARG A 200 -5.53 -10.69 -26.35
N PRO A 201 -4.69 -9.80 -25.77
CA PRO A 201 -3.28 -9.71 -26.19
C PRO A 201 -2.44 -10.72 -25.43
N ALA A 202 -1.46 -11.30 -26.14
CA ALA A 202 -0.54 -12.29 -25.63
C ALA A 202 0.33 -11.75 -24.49
N THR A 203 0.60 -12.61 -23.51
CA THR A 203 1.57 -12.43 -22.43
C THR A 203 2.99 -12.42 -23.01
N PRO A 204 3.87 -11.49 -22.61
CA PRO A 204 5.30 -11.64 -22.81
C PRO A 204 5.82 -12.70 -21.84
N GLY A 205 6.57 -13.66 -22.38
CA GLY A 205 7.13 -14.77 -21.65
C GLY A 205 8.19 -14.34 -20.64
N ASP A 206 8.36 -15.18 -19.63
CA ASP A 206 9.45 -15.18 -18.67
C ASP A 206 10.79 -15.19 -19.41
N ALA A 207 11.51 -14.10 -19.34
CA ALA A 207 12.85 -13.98 -19.90
C ALA A 207 13.89 -14.01 -18.78
N GLY A 208 14.72 -15.02 -18.83
CA GLY A 208 16.10 -14.88 -18.48
C GLY A 208 16.57 -15.42 -17.16
N SER A 209 16.89 -16.70 -17.19
CA SER A 209 17.93 -17.24 -16.32
C SER A 209 19.28 -16.60 -16.69
N ALA A 210 19.83 -15.74 -15.85
CA ALA A 210 21.15 -15.18 -16.03
C ALA A 210 22.23 -16.20 -15.60
N LEU A 211 23.12 -16.52 -16.51
CA LEU A 211 24.31 -17.34 -16.28
C LEU A 211 25.31 -16.61 -15.39
N VAL A 212 25.80 -17.29 -14.38
CA VAL A 212 26.76 -16.80 -13.40
C VAL A 212 28.17 -16.95 -13.97
N SER A 213 28.94 -15.87 -14.03
CA SER A 213 30.40 -15.94 -14.22
C SER A 213 31.07 -16.10 -12.85
N SER A 214 31.91 -17.13 -12.72
CA SER A 214 32.48 -17.61 -11.47
C SER A 214 33.78 -16.90 -11.03
N ASP A 215 34.28 -15.93 -11.76
CA ASP A 215 35.68 -15.54 -11.64
C ASP A 215 36.00 -14.36 -10.69
N VAL A 216 34.99 -13.62 -10.20
CA VAL A 216 35.22 -12.49 -9.27
C VAL A 216 35.09 -12.91 -7.79
N ALA A 217 34.52 -14.07 -7.52
CA ALA A 217 34.26 -14.54 -6.15
C ALA A 217 35.51 -14.99 -5.37
N THR A 218 36.65 -15.19 -6.04
CA THR A 218 37.82 -15.86 -5.46
C THR A 218 38.82 -14.94 -4.76
N LEU A 219 38.83 -13.66 -5.03
CA LEU A 219 39.85 -12.72 -4.53
C LEU A 219 39.41 -11.86 -3.33
N LEU A 220 38.12 -11.64 -3.11
CA LEU A 220 37.61 -10.78 -2.03
C LEU A 220 37.65 -11.40 -0.60
N PRO A 221 37.57 -12.72 -0.41
CA PRO A 221 37.64 -13.30 0.94
C PRO A 221 39.01 -13.19 1.61
N ALA A 222 40.09 -13.21 0.83
CA ALA A 222 41.45 -13.23 1.37
C ALA A 222 41.89 -11.87 1.97
N LEU A 223 41.41 -10.76 1.45
CA LEU A 223 41.73 -9.42 1.96
C LEU A 223 40.92 -9.01 3.19
N ARG A 224 39.74 -9.61 3.40
CA ARG A 224 38.88 -9.34 4.57
C ARG A 224 39.22 -10.18 5.79
N ALA A 225 40.03 -11.23 5.65
CA ALA A 225 40.40 -12.12 6.76
C ALA A 225 41.36 -11.48 7.76
N ILE A 226 42.03 -10.37 7.41
CA ILE A 226 43.09 -9.76 8.24
C ILE A 226 42.53 -8.73 9.23
N TYR A 227 41.44 -8.00 8.85
CA TYR A 227 40.74 -7.08 9.75
C TYR A 227 39.23 -7.08 9.39
N PRO A 228 38.39 -7.85 10.07
CA PRO A 228 36.96 -7.79 9.84
C PRO A 228 36.44 -6.43 10.33
N GLU A 229 36.19 -5.53 9.39
CA GLU A 229 35.48 -4.30 9.68
C GLU A 229 34.07 -4.65 10.15
N VAL A 230 33.74 -4.30 11.38
CA VAL A 230 32.37 -4.51 11.91
C VAL A 230 31.45 -3.52 11.20
N ILE A 231 30.59 -4.02 10.33
CA ILE A 231 29.59 -3.22 9.62
C ILE A 231 28.35 -3.10 10.50
N TYR A 232 27.94 -1.86 10.80
CA TYR A 232 26.71 -1.58 11.53
C TYR A 232 25.58 -1.24 10.57
N TYR A 233 24.39 -1.79 10.85
CA TYR A 233 23.19 -1.43 10.13
C TYR A 233 22.76 0.00 10.45
N ASP A 234 22.80 0.85 9.45
CA ASP A 234 22.37 2.25 9.54
C ASP A 234 20.85 2.34 9.28
N ARG A 235 20.08 2.20 10.35
CA ARG A 235 18.62 2.26 10.30
C ARG A 235 18.11 3.62 9.84
N ALA A 236 18.83 4.70 10.12
CA ALA A 236 18.44 6.02 9.70
C ALA A 236 18.60 6.17 8.18
N ALA A 237 19.71 5.70 7.62
CA ALA A 237 19.92 5.71 6.17
C ALA A 237 18.92 4.83 5.43
N ALA A 238 18.59 3.65 5.96
CA ALA A 238 17.56 2.77 5.39
C ALA A 238 16.19 3.44 5.33
N VAL A 239 15.77 4.11 6.42
CA VAL A 239 14.49 4.84 6.47
C VAL A 239 14.51 6.10 5.59
N THR A 240 15.59 6.87 5.60
CA THR A 240 15.73 8.04 4.71
C THR A 240 15.60 7.63 3.24
N TYR A 241 16.16 6.46 2.87
CA TYR A 241 16.00 5.91 1.54
C TYR A 241 14.55 5.51 1.27
N ALA A 242 13.92 4.83 2.23
CA ALA A 242 12.52 4.42 2.12
C ALA A 242 11.62 5.64 1.90
N ASP A 243 11.64 6.63 2.79
CA ASP A 243 10.85 7.86 2.70
C ASP A 243 11.04 8.58 1.35
N ARG A 244 12.29 8.64 0.87
CA ARG A 244 12.61 9.33 -0.38
C ARG A 244 11.96 8.68 -1.60
N TYR A 245 11.89 7.36 -1.61
CA TYR A 245 11.47 6.61 -2.78
C TYR A 245 10.13 5.89 -2.60
N ALA A 246 9.42 6.06 -1.49
CA ALA A 246 8.15 5.39 -1.22
C ALA A 246 7.07 5.61 -2.29
N LEU A 247 7.02 6.81 -2.88
CA LEU A 247 6.05 7.20 -3.92
C LEU A 247 6.72 7.45 -5.29
N SER A 248 7.99 7.07 -5.42
CA SER A 248 8.77 7.23 -6.65
C SER A 248 9.80 6.12 -6.77
N TYR A 249 10.44 6.00 -7.93
CA TYR A 249 11.42 4.94 -8.19
C TYR A 249 12.80 5.53 -8.37
N ASN A 250 13.80 4.90 -7.74
CA ASN A 250 15.18 5.25 -7.95
C ASN A 250 15.61 4.78 -9.34
N SER A 251 15.81 5.72 -10.28
CA SER A 251 16.15 5.45 -11.67
C SER A 251 17.50 4.73 -11.88
N THR A 252 18.33 4.61 -10.82
CA THR A 252 19.59 3.86 -10.86
C THR A 252 19.45 2.37 -10.53
N TYR A 253 18.22 1.88 -10.38
CA TYR A 253 17.89 0.46 -10.21
C TYR A 253 16.82 0.05 -11.22
N ILE A 254 16.86 -1.21 -11.63
CA ILE A 254 15.78 -1.78 -12.44
C ILE A 254 14.45 -1.70 -11.67
N ARG A 255 13.35 -1.40 -12.36
CA ARG A 255 12.00 -1.44 -11.82
C ARG A 255 11.31 -2.74 -12.23
N PHE A 256 10.68 -3.40 -11.28
CA PHE A 256 9.86 -4.60 -11.50
C PHE A 256 8.36 -4.26 -11.43
N SER A 257 7.51 -5.08 -12.04
CA SER A 257 6.06 -4.95 -11.93
C SER A 257 5.56 -5.25 -10.50
N ALA A 258 6.22 -6.21 -9.81
CA ALA A 258 6.05 -6.48 -8.39
C ALA A 258 7.35 -6.02 -7.69
N ASP A 259 7.40 -4.75 -7.30
CA ASP A 259 8.64 -4.07 -6.91
C ASP A 259 8.91 -4.05 -5.40
N CYS A 260 8.00 -4.57 -4.57
CA CYS A 260 8.11 -4.48 -3.12
C CYS A 260 9.43 -5.03 -2.56
N CYS A 261 9.88 -6.17 -3.07
CA CYS A 261 11.10 -6.81 -2.60
C CYS A 261 12.37 -6.12 -3.15
N ASN A 262 12.33 -5.64 -4.39
CA ASN A 262 13.38 -4.80 -4.95
C ASN A 262 13.57 -3.52 -4.13
N TYR A 263 12.49 -2.84 -3.80
CA TYR A 263 12.51 -1.66 -2.95
C TYR A 263 13.05 -1.96 -1.54
N ALA A 264 12.57 -3.02 -0.89
CA ALA A 264 13.07 -3.44 0.42
C ALA A 264 14.57 -3.78 0.39
N SER A 265 15.04 -4.43 -0.70
CA SER A 265 16.46 -4.71 -0.91
C SER A 265 17.28 -3.43 -1.06
N GLN A 266 16.78 -2.44 -1.77
CA GLN A 266 17.43 -1.13 -1.91
C GLN A 266 17.51 -0.39 -0.56
N CYS A 267 16.45 -0.40 0.25
CA CYS A 267 16.43 0.16 1.60
C CYS A 267 17.47 -0.52 2.50
N ALA A 268 17.53 -1.86 2.47
CA ALA A 268 18.52 -2.62 3.23
C ALA A 268 19.95 -2.29 2.81
N LYS A 269 20.21 -2.18 1.50
CA LYS A 269 21.53 -1.80 0.97
C LYS A 269 21.90 -0.35 1.35
N ALA A 270 20.96 0.58 1.31
CA ALA A 270 21.15 1.96 1.78
C ALA A 270 21.49 2.00 3.28
N GLY A 271 20.93 1.11 4.08
CA GLY A 271 21.26 0.88 5.48
C GLY A 271 22.58 0.14 5.70
N LYS A 272 23.41 -0.04 4.67
CA LYS A 272 24.70 -0.74 4.73
C LYS A 272 24.60 -2.23 5.07
N MET A 273 23.45 -2.88 4.84
CA MET A 273 23.36 -4.34 4.96
C MET A 273 24.32 -4.99 3.95
N PRO A 274 25.29 -5.81 4.39
CA PRO A 274 26.23 -6.43 3.48
C PRO A 274 25.53 -7.41 2.52
N GLU A 275 25.91 -7.37 1.26
CA GLU A 275 25.48 -8.33 0.26
C GLU A 275 25.93 -9.75 0.59
N ILE A 276 25.28 -10.74 0.01
CA ILE A 276 25.54 -12.16 0.27
C ILE A 276 25.86 -12.82 -1.06
N PHE A 277 27.11 -13.22 -1.26
CA PHE A 277 27.60 -13.84 -2.50
C PHE A 277 27.68 -15.37 -2.45
N VAL A 278 27.41 -15.96 -1.27
CA VAL A 278 27.32 -17.43 -1.13
C VAL A 278 25.85 -17.86 -1.02
N ASP A 279 25.52 -18.99 -1.59
CA ASP A 279 24.14 -19.47 -1.71
C ASP A 279 23.46 -19.72 -0.34
N PRO A 280 22.22 -19.33 -0.15
CA PRO A 280 21.37 -18.49 -1.01
C PRO A 280 21.86 -17.03 -1.06
N GLN A 281 22.13 -16.53 -2.28
CA GLN A 281 22.73 -15.25 -2.54
C GLN A 281 21.74 -14.09 -2.38
N TRP A 282 22.25 -12.89 -2.05
CA TRP A 282 21.50 -11.63 -2.09
C TRP A 282 22.45 -10.49 -2.45
N TRP A 283 22.40 -9.98 -3.67
CA TRP A 283 23.26 -8.92 -4.18
C TRP A 283 22.65 -8.23 -5.42
N TYR A 284 23.13 -7.02 -5.70
CA TYR A 284 22.80 -6.24 -6.90
C TYR A 284 24.05 -5.52 -7.42
N ASP A 285 24.40 -5.76 -8.67
CA ASP A 285 25.53 -5.18 -9.37
C ASP A 285 25.04 -4.21 -10.44
N LYS A 286 25.44 -2.94 -10.31
CA LYS A 286 25.14 -1.88 -11.28
C LYS A 286 26.06 -1.90 -12.50
N ASN A 287 26.91 -2.89 -12.62
CA ASN A 287 27.83 -3.10 -13.75
C ASN A 287 28.71 -1.86 -14.08
N GLY A 288 28.86 -0.93 -13.13
CA GLY A 288 29.64 0.31 -13.31
C GLY A 288 29.03 1.34 -14.27
N THR A 289 27.79 1.12 -14.73
CA THR A 289 27.08 2.02 -15.65
C THR A 289 25.98 2.81 -14.93
N SER A 290 25.42 3.83 -15.59
CA SER A 290 24.24 4.56 -15.10
C SER A 290 22.92 3.99 -15.62
N SER A 291 22.97 3.02 -16.54
CA SER A 291 21.78 2.40 -17.14
C SER A 291 21.39 1.16 -16.35
N PRO A 292 20.18 1.10 -15.75
CA PRO A 292 19.75 -0.10 -15.03
C PRO A 292 19.39 -1.27 -15.96
N SER A 293 19.40 -1.08 -17.28
CA SER A 293 19.02 -2.13 -18.24
C SER A 293 20.07 -3.22 -18.40
N ASP A 294 21.33 -2.97 -18.02
CA ASP A 294 22.45 -3.90 -18.06
C ASP A 294 22.89 -4.37 -16.65
N ASP A 295 22.19 -3.95 -15.61
CA ASP A 295 22.41 -4.38 -14.24
C ASP A 295 22.15 -5.89 -14.06
N ARG A 296 22.79 -6.45 -13.03
CA ARG A 296 22.63 -7.86 -12.63
C ARG A 296 22.24 -7.96 -11.16
N TRP A 297 21.52 -9.00 -10.82
CA TRP A 297 21.08 -9.23 -9.44
C TRP A 297 20.88 -10.72 -9.17
N SER A 298 20.96 -11.10 -7.90
CA SER A 298 20.59 -12.42 -7.44
C SER A 298 19.07 -12.62 -7.48
N ALA A 299 18.61 -13.86 -7.64
CA ALA A 299 17.20 -14.19 -7.67
C ALA A 299 16.43 -13.81 -6.37
N SER A 300 17.13 -13.62 -5.26
CA SER A 300 16.56 -13.21 -3.98
C SER A 300 16.39 -11.69 -3.85
N TRP A 301 17.02 -10.90 -4.72
CA TRP A 301 16.90 -9.44 -4.69
C TRP A 301 15.45 -8.97 -4.91
N PRO A 302 14.70 -9.42 -5.95
CA PRO A 302 13.32 -9.02 -6.20
C PRO A 302 12.25 -10.01 -5.70
N SER A 303 12.61 -11.08 -4.98
CA SER A 303 11.67 -12.16 -4.61
C SER A 303 11.56 -12.33 -3.10
N CYS A 304 10.38 -12.06 -2.53
CA CYS A 304 10.15 -12.10 -1.09
C CYS A 304 10.49 -13.45 -0.46
N SER A 305 10.01 -14.57 -1.01
CA SER A 305 10.29 -15.90 -0.47
C SER A 305 11.78 -16.25 -0.54
N ARG A 306 12.47 -15.87 -1.63
CA ARG A 306 13.92 -16.10 -1.76
C ARG A 306 14.74 -15.14 -0.89
N GLN A 307 14.31 -13.89 -0.74
CA GLN A 307 14.95 -12.93 0.15
C GLN A 307 14.90 -13.40 1.61
N ILE A 308 13.75 -13.91 2.07
CA ILE A 308 13.61 -14.53 3.38
C ILE A 308 14.65 -15.64 3.57
N THR A 309 14.78 -16.53 2.59
CA THR A 309 15.75 -17.64 2.65
C THR A 309 17.20 -17.14 2.70
N ALA A 310 17.51 -16.09 1.94
CA ALA A 310 18.86 -15.50 1.93
C ALA A 310 19.20 -14.76 3.23
N TRP A 311 18.21 -14.07 3.84
CA TRP A 311 18.44 -13.19 4.99
C TRP A 311 18.31 -13.89 6.35
N ALA A 312 17.43 -14.89 6.51
CA ALA A 312 17.16 -15.55 7.77
C ALA A 312 18.43 -16.13 8.40
N GLY A 313 18.68 -15.80 9.67
CA GLY A 313 19.88 -16.23 10.42
C GLY A 313 21.20 -15.58 9.97
N ARG A 314 21.20 -14.77 8.91
CA ARG A 314 22.40 -14.15 8.34
C ARG A 314 22.35 -12.61 8.41
N ARG A 315 21.18 -12.02 8.20
CA ARG A 315 20.93 -10.58 8.20
C ARG A 315 19.80 -10.18 9.11
N ILE A 316 18.82 -11.08 9.28
CA ILE A 316 17.63 -10.87 10.09
C ILE A 316 17.37 -12.03 11.05
N GLY A 317 16.74 -11.70 12.17
CA GLY A 317 16.08 -12.64 13.08
C GLY A 317 14.56 -12.43 13.07
N TRP A 318 13.81 -13.47 13.38
CA TRP A 318 12.36 -13.39 13.49
C TRP A 318 11.94 -12.94 14.89
N VAL A 319 10.94 -12.07 14.95
CA VAL A 319 10.28 -11.70 16.21
C VAL A 319 8.78 -12.03 16.13
N THR A 320 8.18 -12.24 17.29
CA THR A 320 6.81 -12.79 17.42
C THR A 320 5.71 -11.74 17.33
N SER A 321 6.06 -10.46 17.44
CA SER A 321 5.09 -9.36 17.47
C SER A 321 5.61 -8.14 16.74
N VAL A 322 4.69 -7.41 16.13
CA VAL A 322 4.97 -6.12 15.50
C VAL A 322 5.49 -5.08 16.50
N SER A 323 5.16 -5.20 17.78
CA SER A 323 5.68 -4.31 18.82
C SER A 323 7.21 -4.36 18.95
N LEU A 324 7.81 -5.50 18.59
CA LEU A 324 9.26 -5.74 18.61
C LEU A 324 10.00 -5.25 17.36
N ILE A 325 9.24 -4.83 16.32
CA ILE A 325 9.79 -4.22 15.10
C ILE A 325 10.13 -2.75 15.38
N THR A 326 11.22 -2.30 14.82
CA THR A 326 11.66 -0.90 14.86
C THR A 326 11.94 -0.36 13.47
N ARG A 327 12.18 0.94 13.34
CA ARG A 327 12.52 1.59 12.07
C ARG A 327 13.68 0.87 11.37
N GLY A 328 13.57 0.66 10.06
CA GLY A 328 14.53 -0.08 9.25
C GLY A 328 14.40 -1.61 9.32
N ASP A 329 13.43 -2.16 10.04
CA ASP A 329 13.05 -3.57 10.02
C ASP A 329 12.03 -3.85 8.91
N PHE A 330 11.73 -5.12 8.65
CA PHE A 330 10.86 -5.53 7.54
C PHE A 330 9.67 -6.35 8.02
N ILE A 331 8.53 -6.18 7.34
CA ILE A 331 7.31 -6.98 7.56
C ILE A 331 6.99 -7.69 6.25
N TYR A 332 6.91 -9.02 6.28
CA TYR A 332 6.49 -9.84 5.15
C TYR A 332 5.03 -10.24 5.29
N TYR A 333 4.35 -10.32 4.15
CA TYR A 333 2.93 -10.61 4.04
C TYR A 333 2.73 -11.82 3.14
N ASP A 334 1.96 -12.78 3.62
CA ASP A 334 1.37 -13.87 2.85
C ASP A 334 -0.13 -13.57 2.81
N TRP A 335 -0.60 -13.02 1.69
CA TRP A 335 -1.95 -12.45 1.56
C TRP A 335 -3.05 -13.47 1.79
N THR A 336 -2.83 -14.70 1.36
CA THR A 336 -3.84 -15.78 1.38
C THR A 336 -3.61 -16.81 2.48
N GLY A 337 -2.48 -16.74 3.19
CA GLY A 337 -2.11 -17.69 4.23
C GLY A 337 -1.66 -19.05 3.69
N ASN A 338 -1.20 -19.09 2.41
CA ASN A 338 -0.81 -20.33 1.70
C ASN A 338 0.66 -20.72 1.91
N GLY A 339 1.43 -19.93 2.67
CA GLY A 339 2.85 -20.14 2.94
C GLY A 339 3.80 -19.48 1.93
N SER A 340 3.27 -18.87 0.87
CA SER A 340 4.04 -18.05 -0.07
C SER A 340 4.07 -16.59 0.40
N TRP A 341 5.26 -16.00 0.44
CA TRP A 341 5.43 -14.60 0.85
C TRP A 341 5.32 -13.70 -0.37
N ASP A 342 4.20 -12.98 -0.44
CA ASP A 342 3.80 -12.21 -1.63
C ASP A 342 4.30 -10.77 -1.61
N HIS A 343 4.55 -10.22 -0.40
CA HIS A 343 4.84 -8.81 -0.24
C HIS A 343 5.79 -8.57 0.92
N VAL A 344 6.49 -7.43 0.88
CA VAL A 344 7.32 -6.92 1.98
C VAL A 344 7.20 -5.40 2.08
N ALA A 345 7.15 -4.90 3.31
CA ALA A 345 7.19 -3.48 3.62
C ALA A 345 8.32 -3.17 4.60
N VAL A 346 8.83 -1.94 4.54
CA VAL A 346 9.85 -1.40 5.43
C VAL A 346 9.17 -0.66 6.58
N CYS A 347 9.45 -1.00 7.83
CA CYS A 347 8.99 -0.23 8.96
C CYS A 347 9.78 1.09 9.04
N VAL A 348 9.11 2.22 8.87
CA VAL A 348 9.75 3.53 8.87
C VAL A 348 9.60 4.27 10.20
N GLY A 349 8.68 3.82 11.05
CA GLY A 349 8.51 4.45 12.36
C GLY A 349 7.29 3.99 13.14
N THR A 350 6.87 4.88 14.00
CA THR A 350 5.66 4.75 14.82
C THR A 350 4.97 6.11 14.82
N ASN A 351 3.68 6.14 14.53
CA ASN A 351 2.89 7.37 14.52
C ASN A 351 2.53 7.85 15.93
N SER A 352 1.85 9.00 16.04
CA SER A 352 1.44 9.62 17.32
C SER A 352 0.49 8.75 18.15
N LEU A 353 -0.18 7.77 17.52
CA LEU A 353 -1.03 6.79 18.20
C LEU A 353 -0.26 5.53 18.67
N GLY A 354 1.08 5.50 18.54
CA GLY A 354 1.89 4.34 18.88
C GLY A 354 1.80 3.19 17.86
N GLN A 355 1.19 3.41 16.71
CA GLN A 355 1.01 2.40 15.67
C GLN A 355 2.23 2.38 14.75
N LYS A 356 2.72 1.18 14.39
CA LYS A 356 3.79 1.05 13.39
C LYS A 356 3.32 1.50 12.01
N ILE A 357 4.18 2.23 11.31
CA ILE A 357 3.96 2.71 9.95
C ILE A 357 5.03 2.15 9.02
N VAL A 358 4.64 1.91 7.79
CA VAL A 358 5.48 1.27 6.77
C VAL A 358 5.42 2.01 5.45
N ASP A 359 6.51 1.84 4.69
CA ASP A 359 6.61 2.21 3.28
C ASP A 359 6.78 0.95 2.43
N ALA A 360 6.23 0.94 1.23
CA ALA A 360 6.30 -0.19 0.32
C ALA A 360 6.10 0.23 -1.13
N HIS A 361 6.52 -0.63 -2.07
CA HIS A 361 6.20 -0.55 -3.51
C HIS A 361 5.22 -1.65 -3.93
N THR A 362 4.87 -1.67 -5.19
CA THR A 362 3.81 -2.43 -5.88
C THR A 362 2.48 -1.70 -5.85
N THR A 363 1.86 -1.50 -4.70
CA THR A 363 1.11 -0.31 -4.36
C THR A 363 2.08 0.57 -3.59
N ASP A 364 2.33 1.77 -4.09
CA ASP A 364 3.28 2.66 -3.47
C ASP A 364 2.66 3.24 -2.20
N HIS A 365 3.27 2.95 -1.06
CA HIS A 365 2.80 3.35 0.27
C HIS A 365 3.84 4.20 0.97
N TYR A 366 3.41 5.32 1.54
CA TYR A 366 4.20 6.21 2.38
C TYR A 366 3.52 6.38 3.74
N HIS A 367 4.18 5.96 4.81
CA HIS A 367 3.77 6.09 6.21
C HIS A 367 2.41 5.46 6.54
N VAL A 368 2.00 4.43 5.80
CA VAL A 368 0.71 3.77 6.05
C VAL A 368 0.79 2.83 7.26
N TYR A 369 -0.36 2.57 7.88
CA TYR A 369 -0.44 1.60 8.97
C TYR A 369 -0.01 0.20 8.51
N TRP A 370 0.87 -0.43 9.26
CA TRP A 370 1.55 -1.67 8.89
C TRP A 370 0.66 -2.84 8.49
N LYS A 371 -0.56 -2.96 9.05
CA LYS A 371 -1.47 -4.07 8.75
C LYS A 371 -2.20 -3.82 7.45
N LEU A 372 -1.61 -4.19 6.33
CA LEU A 372 -2.15 -3.96 4.99
C LEU A 372 -3.15 -5.04 4.56
N GLY A 373 -3.04 -6.26 5.09
CA GLY A 373 -3.84 -7.41 4.66
C GLY A 373 -5.17 -7.58 5.38
N THR A 374 -5.84 -8.67 5.05
CA THR A 374 -7.13 -9.14 5.60
C THR A 374 -6.94 -10.00 6.86
N ALA A 375 -8.02 -10.54 7.43
CA ALA A 375 -7.95 -11.49 8.54
C ALA A 375 -7.23 -12.80 8.17
N SER A 376 -7.27 -13.22 6.90
CA SER A 376 -6.57 -14.42 6.43
C SER A 376 -5.06 -14.22 6.23
N THR A 377 -4.60 -12.98 6.12
CA THR A 377 -3.19 -12.66 5.87
C THR A 377 -2.29 -13.10 7.02
N LYS A 378 -1.20 -13.79 6.68
CA LYS A 378 -0.15 -14.13 7.64
C LYS A 378 0.99 -13.13 7.54
N TYR A 379 1.64 -12.91 8.66
CA TYR A 379 2.73 -11.93 8.78
C TYR A 379 3.98 -12.58 9.35
N LYS A 380 5.15 -12.17 8.85
CA LYS A 380 6.44 -12.40 9.52
C LYS A 380 7.12 -11.07 9.80
N PHE A 381 7.63 -10.94 11.01
CA PHE A 381 8.30 -9.75 11.48
C PHE A 381 9.80 -9.99 11.52
N ALA A 382 10.54 -9.36 10.63
CA ALA A 382 11.97 -9.52 10.42
C ALA A 382 12.72 -8.37 11.07
N ARG A 383 13.46 -8.66 12.16
CA ARG A 383 14.33 -7.69 12.80
C ARG A 383 15.74 -7.79 12.23
N VAL A 384 16.24 -6.70 11.69
CA VAL A 384 17.59 -6.63 11.13
C VAL A 384 18.61 -6.64 12.26
N TYR A 385 19.68 -7.43 12.11
CA TYR A 385 20.79 -7.44 13.05
C TYR A 385 21.48 -6.07 13.09
N THR A 386 22.04 -5.73 14.23
CA THR A 386 22.67 -4.41 14.42
C THR A 386 24.06 -4.33 13.84
N LYS A 387 24.71 -5.48 13.64
CA LYS A 387 26.09 -5.56 13.14
C LYS A 387 26.37 -6.92 12.49
N TRP A 388 27.36 -6.95 11.63
CA TRP A 388 27.92 -8.14 10.97
C TRP A 388 29.44 -8.16 11.01
#